data_604e3840948fd908e966f2801aafb232
#
_entry.id   604e3840948fd908e966f2801aafb232
#
_cell.length_a   1.000
_cell.length_b   1.000
_cell.length_c   1.000
_cell.angle_alpha   90.00
_cell.angle_beta   90.00
_cell.angle_gamma   90.00
#
_symmetry.space_group_name_H-M   'P 1'
#
loop_
_entity.id
_entity.type
_entity.pdbx_description
1 polymer ?
#
loop_
_entity_poly.entity_id
_entity_poly.type
_entity_poly.pdbx_seq_one_letter_code
_entity_poly.pdbx_strand_id
1 'polypeptide(L)'
;MPEGRRVLILGGTAEAVGLATKISGSWNVTYSLAGRTRRPSLPENVILRTGGFGGADALADWLLENDTDRVIDATHPFAHRIALNVQRACETAGIARLKLVRPAWKPVPGD
;
A
#
# COMPACT_ATOMS: atom_id res chain seq x y z
N MET A 1 -2.99 -17.23 14.49
CA MET A 1 -3.14 -16.70 14.45
C MET A 1 -3.11 -15.91 14.15
N PRO A 2 -3.03 -15.75 13.77
CA PRO A 2 -2.96 -14.86 13.63
C PRO A 2 -3.48 -14.12 13.69
N GLU A 3 -3.34 -14.22 13.76
CA GLU A 3 -3.63 -13.33 14.53
C GLU A 3 -3.21 -12.04 14.23
N GLY A 4 -3.87 -11.06 14.39
CA GLY A 4 -3.58 -9.73 14.03
C GLY A 4 -4.08 -9.39 12.65
N ARG A 5 -4.31 -8.14 12.41
CA ARG A 5 -4.83 -7.65 11.15
C ARG A 5 -3.73 -7.57 10.11
N ARG A 6 -4.11 -7.77 8.87
CA ARG A 6 -3.20 -7.74 7.75
C ARG A 6 -3.49 -6.55 6.86
N VAL A 7 -2.45 -5.84 6.49
CA VAL A 7 -2.57 -4.68 5.63
C VAL A 7 -1.58 -4.77 4.48
N LEU A 8 -2.07 -4.43 3.29
CA LEU A 8 -1.21 -4.28 2.12
C LEU A 8 -0.98 -2.79 1.91
N ILE A 9 0.27 -2.39 1.88
CA ILE A 9 0.64 -1.02 1.56
C ILE A 9 1.25 -1.02 0.17
N LEU A 10 0.65 -0.25 -0.73
CA LEU A 10 1.21 -0.05 -2.04
C LEU A 10 2.13 1.14 -1.96
N GLY A 11 3.40 0.89 -2.05
CA GLY A 11 4.41 1.85 -1.71
C GLY A 11 5.08 2.50 -2.90
N GLY A 12 6.26 3.03 -2.66
CA GLY A 12 7.03 3.74 -3.66
C GLY A 12 7.37 5.14 -3.24
N THR A 13 6.98 5.55 -2.04
CA THR A 13 7.27 6.87 -1.52
C THR A 13 7.89 6.76 -0.15
N ALA A 14 8.56 7.82 0.28
CA ALA A 14 9.14 7.87 1.62
C ALA A 14 8.04 7.82 2.69
N GLU A 15 6.91 8.44 2.39
CA GLU A 15 5.77 8.43 3.30
C GLU A 15 5.27 7.02 3.51
N ALA A 16 5.26 6.21 2.45
CA ALA A 16 4.81 4.83 2.55
C ALA A 16 5.73 4.00 3.44
N VAL A 17 7.04 4.20 3.30
CA VAL A 17 8.01 3.50 4.16
C VAL A 17 7.82 3.91 5.61
N GLY A 18 7.62 5.20 5.84
CA GLY A 18 7.40 5.70 7.20
C GLY A 18 6.16 5.11 7.82
N LEU A 19 5.08 5.03 7.05
CA LEU A 19 3.85 4.44 7.54
C LEU A 19 4.04 2.95 7.85
N ALA A 20 4.66 2.21 6.95
CA ALA A 20 4.89 0.79 7.15
C ALA A 20 5.68 0.55 8.44
N THR A 21 6.71 1.35 8.66
CA THR A 21 7.52 1.24 9.85
C THR A 21 6.70 1.52 11.10
N LYS A 22 5.88 2.56 11.03
CA LYS A 22 5.11 3.01 12.18
C LYS A 22 4.08 1.99 12.64
N ILE A 23 3.43 1.31 11.70
CA ILE A 23 2.34 0.41 12.05
C ILE A 23 2.77 -1.05 12.14
N SER A 24 4.02 -1.36 11.86
CA SER A 24 4.49 -2.75 11.81
C SER A 24 4.41 -3.45 13.15
N GLY A 25 4.29 -2.72 14.25
CA GLY A 25 4.12 -3.32 15.57
C GLY A 25 2.71 -3.74 15.87
N SER A 26 1.73 -3.20 15.13
CA SER A 26 0.31 -3.45 15.37
C SER A 26 -0.37 -4.20 14.24
N TRP A 27 0.23 -4.19 13.06
CA TRP A 27 -0.33 -4.82 11.87
C TRP A 27 0.70 -5.75 11.25
N ASN A 28 0.20 -6.78 10.59
CA ASN A 28 1.03 -7.61 9.72
C ASN A 28 1.08 -6.91 8.37
N VAL A 29 2.20 -6.30 8.07
CA VAL A 29 2.34 -5.43 6.91
C VAL A 29 3.03 -6.15 5.76
N THR A 30 2.41 -6.09 4.58
CA THR A 30 3.06 -6.41 3.33
C THR A 30 3.23 -5.10 2.57
N TYR A 31 4.46 -4.79 2.22
CA TYR A 31 4.80 -3.57 1.49
C TYR A 31 5.11 -3.95 0.06
N SER A 32 4.38 -3.39 -0.87
CA SER A 32 4.48 -3.78 -2.27
C SER A 32 5.02 -2.65 -3.12
N LEU A 33 6.01 -2.98 -3.94
CA LEU A 33 6.57 -2.08 -4.93
C LEU A 33 6.27 -2.62 -6.31
N ALA A 34 5.74 -1.76 -7.18
CA ALA A 34 5.33 -2.19 -8.52
C ALA A 34 6.50 -2.44 -9.45
N GLY A 35 7.61 -1.75 -9.25
CA GLY A 35 8.72 -1.82 -10.18
C GLY A 35 10.03 -2.13 -9.50
N ARG A 36 11.07 -2.11 -10.30
CA ARG A 36 12.41 -2.31 -9.80
C ARG A 36 12.95 -1.01 -9.29
N THR A 37 12.95 -0.85 -8.03
CA THR A 37 13.51 0.33 -7.42
C THR A 37 14.50 -0.10 -6.38
N ARG A 38 15.16 0.88 -5.81
CA ARG A 38 16.04 0.63 -4.71
C ARG A 38 15.24 0.00 -3.58
N ARG A 39 15.82 -1.01 -2.95
CA ARG A 39 15.16 -1.70 -1.87
C ARG A 39 14.94 -0.74 -0.71
N PRO A 40 13.71 -0.57 -0.26
CA PRO A 40 13.45 0.34 0.86
C PRO A 40 13.97 -0.24 2.17
N SER A 41 14.25 0.63 3.11
CA SER A 41 14.66 0.23 4.44
C SER A 41 13.41 0.01 5.27
N LEU A 42 13.09 -1.26 5.53
CA LEU A 42 11.88 -1.64 6.25
C LEU A 42 12.24 -2.51 7.44
N PRO A 43 11.38 -2.52 8.48
CA PRO A 43 11.57 -3.44 9.60
C PRO A 43 11.55 -4.90 9.14
N GLU A 44 12.21 -5.75 9.90
CA GLU A 44 12.33 -7.17 9.55
C GLU A 44 10.99 -7.88 9.46
N ASN A 45 10.03 -7.43 10.25
CA ASN A 45 8.72 -8.07 10.28
C ASN A 45 7.78 -7.60 9.17
N VAL A 46 8.25 -6.69 8.32
CA VAL A 46 7.47 -6.26 7.16
C VAL A 46 7.88 -7.09 5.96
N ILE A 47 6.87 -7.65 5.27
CA ILE A 47 7.12 -8.45 4.08
C ILE A 47 7.23 -7.50 2.89
N LEU A 48 8.32 -7.61 2.16
CA LEU A 48 8.51 -6.83 0.93
C LEU A 48 8.13 -7.67 -0.27
N ARG A 49 7.23 -7.13 -1.08
CA ARG A 49 6.81 -7.75 -2.32
C ARG A 49 7.15 -6.80 -3.45
N THR A 50 7.71 -7.32 -4.53
CA THR A 50 8.03 -6.50 -5.69
C THR A 50 7.32 -7.05 -6.92
N GLY A 51 7.05 -6.17 -7.87
CA GLY A 51 6.36 -6.53 -9.09
C GLY A 51 4.89 -6.18 -9.04
N GLY A 52 4.28 -6.08 -10.21
CA GLY A 52 2.86 -5.81 -10.30
C GLY A 52 2.02 -7.02 -9.93
N PHE A 53 0.73 -6.82 -9.77
CA PHE A 53 -0.20 -7.90 -9.45
C PHE A 53 -0.82 -8.53 -10.70
N GLY A 54 -0.78 -7.82 -11.82
CA GLY A 54 -1.39 -8.32 -13.05
C GLY A 54 -2.79 -7.78 -13.28
N GLY A 55 -3.08 -6.61 -12.71
CA GLY A 55 -4.36 -5.96 -12.91
C GLY A 55 -5.27 -6.07 -11.71
N ALA A 56 -6.46 -5.49 -11.85
CA ALA A 56 -7.39 -5.38 -10.72
C ALA A 56 -7.90 -6.73 -10.25
N ASP A 57 -8.22 -7.63 -11.19
CA ASP A 57 -8.76 -8.93 -10.81
C ASP A 57 -7.72 -9.77 -10.07
N ALA A 58 -6.48 -9.76 -10.58
CA ALA A 58 -5.40 -10.49 -9.94
C ALA A 58 -5.11 -9.93 -8.56
N LEU A 59 -5.19 -8.61 -8.40
CA LEU A 59 -5.00 -8.00 -7.10
C LEU A 59 -6.12 -8.40 -6.13
N ALA A 60 -7.37 -8.42 -6.62
CA ALA A 60 -8.48 -8.85 -5.78
C ALA A 60 -8.28 -10.28 -5.29
N ASP A 61 -7.83 -11.17 -6.17
CA ASP A 61 -7.54 -12.55 -5.79
C ASP A 61 -6.45 -12.60 -4.73
N TRP A 62 -5.39 -11.82 -4.92
CA TRP A 62 -4.30 -11.78 -3.95
C TRP A 62 -4.79 -11.33 -2.58
N LEU A 63 -5.64 -10.29 -2.56
CA LEU A 63 -6.17 -9.78 -1.30
C LEU A 63 -6.97 -10.83 -0.55
N LEU A 64 -7.78 -11.58 -1.27
CA LEU A 64 -8.60 -12.63 -0.66
C LEU A 64 -7.75 -13.81 -0.22
N GLU A 65 -6.80 -14.23 -1.03
CA GLU A 65 -5.93 -15.35 -0.70
C GLU A 65 -5.06 -15.06 0.51
N ASN A 66 -4.73 -13.82 0.74
CA ASN A 66 -3.86 -13.43 1.84
C ASN A 66 -4.61 -12.86 3.02
N ASP A 67 -5.94 -13.01 3.05
CA ASP A 67 -6.77 -12.55 4.17
C ASP A 67 -6.48 -11.10 4.55
N THR A 68 -6.38 -10.24 3.55
CA THR A 68 -6.06 -8.84 3.75
C THR A 68 -7.25 -8.11 4.36
N ASP A 69 -7.02 -7.37 5.43
CA ASP A 69 -8.08 -6.62 6.11
C ASP A 69 -8.21 -5.20 5.59
N ARG A 70 -7.10 -4.60 5.18
CA ARG A 70 -7.09 -3.21 4.71
C ARG A 70 -6.06 -3.05 3.63
N VAL A 71 -6.30 -2.10 2.76
CA VAL A 71 -5.33 -1.73 1.74
C VAL A 71 -5.05 -0.23 1.88
N ILE A 72 -3.78 0.12 1.84
CA ILE A 72 -3.37 1.52 1.86
C ILE A 72 -2.65 1.81 0.56
N ASP A 73 -3.22 2.71 -0.24
CA ASP A 73 -2.59 3.14 -1.47
C ASP A 73 -1.72 4.35 -1.16
N ALA A 74 -0.42 4.10 -1.06
CA ALA A 74 0.55 5.14 -0.77
C ALA A 74 1.48 5.37 -1.96
N THR A 75 0.95 5.11 -3.16
CA THR A 75 1.73 5.30 -4.37
C THR A 75 1.81 6.78 -4.73
N HIS A 76 2.68 7.05 -5.70
CA HIS A 76 2.87 8.40 -6.17
C HIS A 76 1.56 8.97 -6.72
N PRO A 77 1.28 10.27 -6.54
CA PRO A 77 0.03 10.86 -7.03
C PRO A 77 -0.22 10.68 -8.52
N PHE A 78 0.82 10.46 -9.30
CA PHE A 78 0.66 10.27 -10.74
C PHE A 78 0.49 8.81 -11.15
N ALA A 79 0.40 7.90 -10.21
CA ALA A 79 0.21 6.49 -10.51
C ALA A 79 -1.28 6.18 -10.70
N HIS A 80 -1.89 6.79 -11.71
CA HIS A 80 -3.35 6.72 -11.89
C HIS A 80 -3.84 5.32 -12.19
N ARG A 81 -3.11 4.58 -13.03
CA ARG A 81 -3.52 3.23 -13.39
C ARG A 81 -3.50 2.31 -12.18
N ILE A 82 -2.45 2.44 -11.38
CA ILE A 82 -2.35 1.64 -10.15
C ILE A 82 -3.48 1.99 -9.21
N ALA A 83 -3.76 3.27 -9.03
CA ALA A 83 -4.82 3.72 -8.13
C ALA A 83 -6.18 3.17 -8.56
N LEU A 84 -6.46 3.17 -9.86
CA LEU A 84 -7.72 2.65 -10.37
C LEU A 84 -7.83 1.14 -10.14
N ASN A 85 -6.75 0.41 -10.40
CA ASN A 85 -6.73 -1.03 -10.19
C ASN A 85 -6.94 -1.37 -8.71
N VAL A 86 -6.33 -0.60 -7.82
CA VAL A 86 -6.49 -0.81 -6.39
C VAL A 86 -7.92 -0.57 -5.97
N GLN A 87 -8.52 0.51 -6.46
CA GLN A 87 -9.90 0.81 -6.15
C GLN A 87 -10.82 -0.32 -6.58
N ARG A 88 -10.66 -0.79 -7.81
CA ARG A 88 -11.50 -1.88 -8.34
C ARG A 88 -11.29 -3.18 -7.57
N ALA A 89 -10.04 -3.50 -7.26
CA ALA A 89 -9.74 -4.72 -6.54
C ALA A 89 -10.35 -4.72 -5.14
N CYS A 90 -10.27 -3.59 -4.45
CA CYS A 90 -10.83 -3.48 -3.12
C CYS A 90 -12.34 -3.56 -3.15
N GLU A 91 -12.98 -2.98 -4.15
CA GLU A 91 -14.42 -3.09 -4.32
C GLU A 91 -14.82 -4.54 -4.57
N THR A 92 -14.10 -5.23 -5.43
CA THR A 92 -14.38 -6.62 -5.74
C THR A 92 -14.20 -7.51 -4.52
N ALA A 93 -13.14 -7.29 -3.76
CA ALA A 93 -12.83 -8.12 -2.60
C ALA A 93 -13.59 -7.70 -1.35
N GLY A 94 -14.25 -6.55 -1.37
CA GLY A 94 -14.98 -6.07 -0.20
C GLY A 94 -14.07 -5.57 0.91
N ILE A 95 -12.94 -4.98 0.55
CA ILE A 95 -11.94 -4.56 1.52
C ILE A 95 -11.83 -3.04 1.51
N ALA A 96 -11.74 -2.45 2.70
CA ALA A 96 -11.62 -1.01 2.82
C ALA A 96 -10.26 -0.53 2.32
N ARG A 97 -10.28 0.56 1.59
CA ARG A 97 -9.09 1.16 1.01
C ARG A 97 -8.89 2.56 1.57
N LEU A 98 -7.67 2.85 1.97
CA LEU A 98 -7.27 4.18 2.37
C LEU A 98 -6.26 4.71 1.37
N LYS A 99 -6.41 5.95 1.00
CA LYS A 99 -5.44 6.63 0.14
C LYS A 99 -4.57 7.50 1.02
N LEU A 100 -3.28 7.22 1.02
CA LEU A 100 -2.34 8.07 1.74
C LEU A 100 -1.99 9.24 0.83
N VAL A 101 -2.49 10.39 1.19
CA VAL A 101 -2.27 11.60 0.41
C VAL A 101 -1.26 12.44 1.13
N ARG A 102 -0.15 12.71 0.46
CA ARG A 102 0.80 13.65 0.98
C ARG A 102 0.15 15.03 0.91
N PRO A 103 0.04 15.75 2.02
CA PRO A 103 -0.54 17.07 1.97
C PRO A 103 0.19 17.91 0.94
N ALA A 104 -0.56 18.50 0.03
CA ALA A 104 0.03 19.38 -0.94
C ALA A 104 0.56 20.58 -0.18
N TRP A 105 1.87 20.66 -0.08
CA TRP A 105 2.47 21.77 0.61
C TRP A 105 2.42 22.96 -0.31
N LYS A 106 1.65 23.92 0.05
CA LYS A 106 1.56 25.14 -0.72
C LYS A 106 2.09 26.27 0.11
N PRO A 107 2.98 27.06 -0.45
CA PRO A 107 3.37 28.28 0.25
C PRO A 107 2.14 29.11 0.46
N VAL A 108 1.89 29.48 1.69
CA VAL A 108 0.80 30.38 1.98
C VAL A 108 1.22 31.76 1.56
N PRO A 109 0.30 32.61 1.11
CA PRO A 109 0.68 33.98 0.80
C PRO A 109 1.41 34.59 1.98
N GLY A 110 2.60 35.06 1.72
CA GLY A 110 3.45 35.60 2.76
C GLY A 110 4.48 34.62 3.28
N ASP A 111 4.40 33.39 2.86
CA ASP A 111 5.40 32.39 3.23
C ASP A 111 6.62 32.51 2.34
#